data_dbee6781e38a1d7240b30e698332f879
#
_entry.id   dbee6781e38a1d7240b30e698332f879
#
_cell.length_a   1.000
_cell.length_b   1.000
_cell.length_c   1.000
_cell.angle_alpha   90.00
_cell.angle_beta   90.00
_cell.angle_gamma   90.00
#
_symmetry.space_group_name_H-M   'P 1'
#
loop_
_entity.id
_entity.type
_entity.pdbx_description
1 polymer ?
#
loop_
_entity_poly.entity_id
_entity_poly.type
_entity_poly.pdbx_seq_one_letter_code
_entity_poly.pdbx_strand_id
1 'polypeptide(L)'
;MMHFKSTLAVLTAGCLLCTAAAIPSAQGTASLTAQAATSDSIENQMDWGTVEIGGGGFVSGIITGKKIMLARTDVGGAYKYNYETKRWEQLMAFLNEEDRGMLSVDAFCIDPTDDNTFYLLAGCAYFSDARTEIFKTTDGGETFTRIDVTDLIQVHANGYGRQCGEAIAVDPDNPN
;
A
#
# COMPACT_ATOMS: atom_id res chain seq x y z
N MET A 1 -34.27 -25.25 18.01
CA MET A 1 -33.18 -26.22 18.02
C MET A 1 -32.83 -26.53 16.57
N MET A 2 -31.93 -25.71 16.00
CA MET A 2 -31.56 -25.81 14.57
C MET A 2 -30.12 -26.34 14.48
N HIS A 3 -29.98 -27.52 13.89
CA HIS A 3 -28.68 -28.14 13.67
C HIS A 3 -28.02 -27.56 12.40
N PHE A 4 -26.93 -26.87 12.56
CA PHE A 4 -26.04 -26.50 11.46
C PHE A 4 -25.09 -27.67 11.18
N LYS A 5 -25.21 -28.29 10.03
CA LYS A 5 -24.24 -29.27 9.50
C LYS A 5 -23.16 -28.50 8.76
N SER A 6 -21.95 -28.47 9.29
CA SER A 6 -20.76 -27.98 8.60
C SER A 6 -20.30 -29.01 7.57
N THR A 7 -20.34 -28.66 6.30
CA THR A 7 -19.77 -29.46 5.22
C THR A 7 -18.33 -29.00 4.97
N LEU A 8 -17.38 -29.84 5.34
CA LEU A 8 -15.95 -29.66 5.07
C LEU A 8 -15.69 -30.06 3.61
N ALA A 9 -15.37 -29.08 2.74
CA ALA A 9 -14.96 -29.35 1.37
C ALA A 9 -13.46 -29.63 1.35
N VAL A 10 -13.08 -30.89 1.08
CA VAL A 10 -11.70 -31.29 0.82
C VAL A 10 -11.42 -31.02 -0.66
N LEU A 11 -10.53 -30.06 -0.95
CA LEU A 11 -9.99 -29.88 -2.30
C LEU A 11 -8.91 -30.96 -2.54
N THR A 12 -9.27 -31.98 -3.32
CA THR A 12 -8.27 -32.91 -3.89
C THR A 12 -7.64 -32.28 -5.13
N ALA A 13 -6.34 -32.10 -5.10
CA ALA A 13 -5.54 -31.70 -6.25
C ALA A 13 -5.59 -32.79 -7.33
N GLY A 14 -6.35 -32.53 -8.40
CA GLY A 14 -6.38 -33.39 -9.58
C GLY A 14 -5.11 -33.21 -10.42
N CYS A 15 -4.30 -34.26 -10.47
CA CYS A 15 -3.17 -34.37 -11.38
C CYS A 15 -3.72 -34.58 -12.81
N LEU A 16 -3.59 -33.57 -13.69
CA LEU A 16 -3.93 -33.71 -15.11
C LEU A 16 -2.80 -34.48 -15.79
N LEU A 17 -3.06 -35.74 -16.11
CA LEU A 17 -2.28 -36.53 -17.04
C LEU A 17 -2.57 -36.02 -18.47
N CYS A 18 -1.67 -35.23 -19.03
CA CYS A 18 -1.65 -34.95 -20.46
C CYS A 18 -1.12 -36.17 -21.23
N THR A 19 -2.01 -36.83 -21.96
CA THR A 19 -1.62 -37.84 -22.95
C THR A 19 -0.97 -37.14 -24.13
N ALA A 20 0.30 -37.45 -24.35
CA ALA A 20 1.09 -36.97 -25.50
C ALA A 20 0.61 -37.65 -26.77
N ALA A 21 0.05 -36.89 -27.72
CA ALA A 21 -0.07 -37.33 -29.10
C ALA A 21 1.27 -37.15 -29.79
N ALA A 22 1.78 -38.22 -30.40
CA ALA A 22 3.07 -38.24 -31.11
C ALA A 22 3.01 -37.36 -32.37
N ILE A 23 3.86 -36.34 -32.43
CA ILE A 23 4.17 -35.55 -33.63
C ILE A 23 5.53 -35.98 -34.13
N PRO A 24 5.72 -36.18 -35.45
CA PRO A 24 7.00 -36.71 -35.99
C PRO A 24 8.14 -35.68 -35.86
N SER A 25 9.31 -36.24 -35.60
CA SER A 25 10.59 -35.59 -35.33
C SER A 25 11.03 -34.59 -36.40
N ALA A 26 11.17 -33.31 -35.99
CA ALA A 26 12.16 -32.42 -36.60
C ALA A 26 13.28 -32.23 -35.56
N GLN A 27 14.48 -32.60 -35.93
CA GLN A 27 15.68 -32.51 -35.10
C GLN A 27 16.03 -31.05 -34.85
N GLY A 28 15.97 -30.66 -33.58
CA GLY A 28 16.41 -29.38 -33.07
C GLY A 28 16.21 -29.36 -31.57
N THR A 29 17.09 -29.99 -30.81
CA THR A 29 17.09 -29.98 -29.36
C THR A 29 17.55 -28.60 -28.87
N ALA A 30 16.62 -27.64 -28.80
CA ALA A 30 16.81 -26.49 -27.94
C ALA A 30 16.40 -26.91 -26.51
N SER A 31 17.37 -27.31 -25.71
CA SER A 31 17.17 -27.51 -24.27
C SER A 31 16.89 -26.17 -23.64
N LEU A 32 15.62 -25.89 -23.38
CA LEU A 32 15.22 -24.79 -22.50
C LEU A 32 15.50 -25.22 -21.05
N THR A 33 16.74 -25.07 -20.63
CA THR A 33 17.08 -25.10 -19.21
C THR A 33 16.52 -23.80 -18.59
N ALA A 34 15.37 -23.89 -17.97
CA ALA A 34 14.92 -22.86 -17.05
C ALA A 34 15.89 -22.88 -15.85
N GLN A 35 16.88 -22.01 -15.89
CA GLN A 35 17.79 -21.80 -14.77
C GLN A 35 16.99 -21.01 -13.74
N ALA A 36 16.50 -21.67 -12.70
CA ALA A 36 15.98 -20.98 -11.53
C ALA A 36 17.15 -20.14 -10.99
N ALA A 37 16.97 -18.81 -11.03
CA ALA A 37 17.89 -17.92 -10.34
C ALA A 37 17.90 -18.32 -8.87
N THR A 38 19.05 -18.71 -8.36
CA THR A 38 19.21 -19.03 -6.94
C THR A 38 19.00 -17.75 -6.13
N SER A 39 18.40 -17.84 -4.95
CA SER A 39 18.17 -16.71 -4.05
C SER A 39 19.42 -15.85 -3.84
N ASP A 40 20.59 -16.50 -3.81
CA ASP A 40 21.89 -15.84 -3.66
C ASP A 40 22.24 -14.87 -4.79
N SER A 41 21.72 -15.07 -6.02
CA SER A 41 21.98 -14.17 -7.15
C SER A 41 21.16 -12.88 -7.08
N ILE A 42 20.03 -12.89 -6.39
CA ILE A 42 19.17 -11.72 -6.19
C ILE A 42 19.68 -10.90 -5.02
N GLU A 43 20.05 -11.52 -3.90
CA GLU A 43 20.62 -10.83 -2.74
C GLU A 43 21.91 -10.08 -3.06
N ASN A 44 22.77 -10.61 -3.91
CA ASN A 44 24.01 -9.96 -4.34
C ASN A 44 23.79 -8.77 -5.29
N GLN A 45 22.57 -8.55 -5.80
CA GLN A 45 22.22 -7.41 -6.65
C GLN A 45 21.43 -6.34 -5.90
N MET A 46 21.03 -6.59 -4.64
CA MET A 46 20.32 -5.64 -3.80
C MET A 46 21.32 -4.83 -2.96
N ASP A 47 21.24 -3.52 -3.07
CA ASP A 47 21.94 -2.59 -2.17
C ASP A 47 21.02 -2.24 -1.00
N TRP A 48 21.35 -2.76 0.17
CA TRP A 48 20.58 -2.54 1.38
C TRP A 48 21.12 -1.32 2.12
N GLY A 49 20.24 -0.34 2.34
CA GLY A 49 20.57 0.86 3.06
C GLY A 49 19.48 1.29 4.04
N THR A 50 19.84 2.17 4.96
CA THR A 50 18.86 2.78 5.86
C THR A 50 18.05 3.83 5.10
N VAL A 51 16.73 3.78 5.22
CA VAL A 51 15.84 4.82 4.70
C VAL A 51 15.61 5.84 5.81
N GLU A 52 16.19 7.03 5.67
CA GLU A 52 16.03 8.13 6.61
C GLU A 52 14.76 8.94 6.28
N ILE A 53 13.66 8.66 6.96
CA ILE A 53 12.40 9.41 6.79
C ILE A 53 12.46 10.75 7.53
N GLY A 54 13.26 10.85 8.58
CA GLY A 54 13.44 12.11 9.34
C GLY A 54 12.26 12.44 10.25
N GLY A 55 11.34 11.53 10.47
CA GLY A 55 10.16 11.68 11.30
C GLY A 55 10.00 10.55 12.31
N GLY A 56 9.00 10.67 13.18
CA GLY A 56 8.64 9.65 14.16
C GLY A 56 7.61 8.65 13.64
N GLY A 57 7.45 7.56 14.37
CA GLY A 57 6.45 6.56 14.14
C GLY A 57 6.93 5.31 13.40
N PHE A 58 6.02 4.37 13.25
CA PHE A 58 6.23 3.13 12.52
C PHE A 58 5.75 3.31 11.08
N VAL A 59 6.61 3.04 10.10
CA VAL A 59 6.21 3.04 8.69
C VAL A 59 5.29 1.85 8.44
N SER A 60 4.02 2.13 8.24
CA SER A 60 2.97 1.13 8.09
C SER A 60 2.65 0.79 6.64
N GLY A 61 3.14 1.60 5.68
CA GLY A 61 2.94 1.33 4.26
C GLY A 61 3.78 2.23 3.35
N ILE A 62 4.08 1.72 2.16
CA ILE A 62 4.72 2.45 1.06
C ILE A 62 3.95 2.11 -0.22
N ILE A 63 3.60 3.14 -1.01
CA ILE A 63 3.03 2.97 -2.34
C ILE A 63 3.81 3.77 -3.37
N THR A 64 3.77 3.32 -4.62
CA THR A 64 4.42 3.98 -5.74
C THR A 64 3.44 4.23 -6.86
N GLY A 65 3.46 5.45 -7.42
CA GLY A 65 2.89 5.77 -8.71
C GLY A 65 3.94 5.62 -9.83
N LYS A 66 3.72 6.30 -10.95
CA LYS A 66 4.68 6.31 -12.08
C LYS A 66 5.95 7.08 -11.77
N LYS A 67 5.83 8.20 -11.02
CA LYS A 67 6.92 9.13 -10.70
C LYS A 67 6.93 9.56 -9.22
N ILE A 68 6.00 9.06 -8.43
CA ILE A 68 5.86 9.38 -7.01
C ILE A 68 6.04 8.13 -6.16
N MET A 69 6.60 8.31 -4.98
CA MET A 69 6.62 7.29 -3.92
C MET A 69 6.20 7.94 -2.62
N LEU A 70 5.22 7.34 -1.96
CA LEU A 70 4.66 7.82 -0.69
C LEU A 70 4.90 6.78 0.40
N ALA A 71 5.16 7.27 1.61
CA ALA A 71 5.20 6.46 2.83
C ALA A 71 4.21 7.02 3.84
N ARG A 72 3.56 6.14 4.61
CA ARG A 72 2.69 6.51 5.72
C ARG A 72 3.18 5.94 7.03
N THR A 73 2.88 6.63 8.12
CA THR A 73 3.25 6.23 9.46
C THR A 73 2.05 6.25 10.40
N ASP A 74 2.19 5.54 11.52
CA ASP A 74 1.16 5.46 12.55
C ASP A 74 1.00 6.72 13.40
N VAL A 75 2.03 7.59 13.50
CA VAL A 75 2.00 8.81 14.30
C VAL A 75 2.79 9.99 13.72
N GLY A 76 3.47 9.82 12.62
CA GLY A 76 4.36 10.84 12.02
C GLY A 76 3.84 11.44 10.72
N GLY A 77 2.61 11.10 10.30
CA GLY A 77 2.02 11.57 9.05
C GLY A 77 2.43 10.77 7.81
N ALA A 78 2.29 11.40 6.67
CA ALA A 78 2.69 10.87 5.38
C ALA A 78 3.88 11.65 4.79
N TYR A 79 4.64 10.97 3.95
CA TYR A 79 5.86 11.48 3.35
C TYR A 79 5.88 11.19 1.86
N LYS A 80 6.47 12.11 1.11
CA LYS A 80 6.79 11.96 -0.32
C LYS A 80 8.30 11.85 -0.50
N TYR A 81 8.74 10.89 -1.30
CA TYR A 81 10.16 10.75 -1.63
C TYR A 81 10.56 11.72 -2.73
N ASN A 82 11.56 12.54 -2.45
CA ASN A 82 12.18 13.42 -3.42
C ASN A 82 13.37 12.70 -4.06
N TYR A 83 13.25 12.36 -5.35
CA TYR A 83 14.26 11.61 -6.10
C TYR A 83 15.53 12.41 -6.40
N GLU A 84 15.45 13.74 -6.40
CA GLU A 84 16.61 14.62 -6.64
C GLU A 84 17.48 14.73 -5.39
N THR A 85 16.87 15.03 -4.25
CA THR A 85 17.55 15.16 -2.95
C THR A 85 17.79 13.83 -2.26
N LYS A 86 17.13 12.75 -2.73
CA LYS A 86 17.12 11.41 -2.12
C LYS A 86 16.63 11.41 -0.66
N ARG A 87 15.67 12.28 -0.35
CA ARG A 87 15.11 12.45 0.99
C ARG A 87 13.60 12.32 0.99
N TRP A 88 13.06 11.99 2.14
CA TRP A 88 11.63 12.03 2.39
C TRP A 88 11.22 13.41 2.88
N GLU A 89 10.15 13.94 2.31
CA GLU A 89 9.55 15.23 2.63
C GLU A 89 8.19 15.00 3.28
N GLN A 90 7.96 15.59 4.46
CA GLN A 90 6.71 15.44 5.15
C GLN A 90 5.59 16.23 4.46
N LEU A 91 4.48 15.54 4.17
CA LEU A 91 3.33 16.13 3.49
C LEU A 91 2.37 16.88 4.42
N MET A 92 2.37 16.55 5.70
CA MET A 92 1.35 17.01 6.66
C MET A 92 1.89 18.02 7.68
N ALA A 93 2.97 18.74 7.35
CA ALA A 93 3.59 19.75 8.22
C ALA A 93 2.69 20.97 8.49
N PHE A 94 1.61 21.14 7.75
CA PHE A 94 0.63 22.21 7.94
C PHE A 94 -0.35 21.96 9.10
N LEU A 95 -0.41 20.74 9.62
CA LEU A 95 -1.28 20.40 10.76
C LEU A 95 -0.76 21.04 12.05
N ASN A 96 -1.69 21.45 12.88
CA ASN A 96 -1.43 22.05 14.19
C ASN A 96 -1.60 21.04 15.33
N GLU A 97 -1.42 21.49 16.59
CA GLU A 97 -1.53 20.62 17.78
C GLU A 97 -2.94 20.01 17.95
N GLU A 98 -3.98 20.72 17.55
CA GLU A 98 -5.36 20.22 17.63
C GLU A 98 -5.62 19.08 16.63
N ASP A 99 -4.86 19.07 15.55
CA ASP A 99 -4.93 18.07 14.48
C ASP A 99 -3.95 16.88 14.66
N ARG A 100 -3.25 16.78 15.80
CA ARG A 100 -2.19 15.77 15.97
C ARG A 100 -2.63 14.33 15.70
N GLY A 101 -3.90 13.99 15.90
CA GLY A 101 -4.45 12.68 15.58
C GLY A 101 -4.48 12.40 14.08
N MET A 102 -4.47 13.44 13.24
CA MET A 102 -4.40 13.33 11.78
C MET A 102 -3.00 12.95 11.28
N LEU A 103 -1.98 13.01 12.13
CA LEU A 103 -0.66 12.45 11.81
C LEU A 103 -0.63 10.91 11.85
N SER A 104 -1.73 10.29 12.25
CA SER A 104 -1.94 8.83 12.17
C SER A 104 -2.60 8.50 10.84
N VAL A 105 -1.80 8.10 9.84
CA VAL A 105 -2.28 7.80 8.48
C VAL A 105 -2.55 6.30 8.34
N ASP A 106 -3.83 5.94 8.22
CA ASP A 106 -4.29 4.55 8.16
C ASP A 106 -4.13 3.94 6.76
N ALA A 107 -4.50 4.70 5.74
CA ALA A 107 -4.43 4.26 4.35
C ALA A 107 -4.13 5.41 3.40
N PHE A 108 -3.71 5.08 2.19
CA PHE A 108 -3.52 6.04 1.11
C PHE A 108 -3.74 5.38 -0.26
N CYS A 109 -4.06 6.17 -1.27
CA CYS A 109 -4.10 5.71 -2.65
C CYS A 109 -3.69 6.84 -3.60
N ILE A 110 -3.14 6.46 -4.74
CA ILE A 110 -2.73 7.37 -5.82
C ILE A 110 -3.68 7.15 -7.00
N ASP A 111 -4.08 8.23 -7.66
CA ASP A 111 -4.81 8.14 -8.93
C ASP A 111 -3.94 7.43 -9.97
N PRO A 112 -4.40 6.32 -10.56
CA PRO A 112 -3.60 5.55 -11.51
C PRO A 112 -3.29 6.32 -12.81
N THR A 113 -4.01 7.42 -13.06
CA THR A 113 -3.84 8.25 -14.26
C THR A 113 -3.00 9.49 -14.01
N ASP A 114 -2.98 10.02 -12.77
CA ASP A 114 -2.29 11.26 -12.40
C ASP A 114 -1.59 11.17 -11.03
N ASP A 115 -0.28 11.07 -11.03
CA ASP A 115 0.55 11.01 -9.81
C ASP A 115 0.46 12.27 -8.93
N ASN A 116 -0.06 13.41 -9.43
CA ASN A 116 -0.29 14.60 -8.62
C ASN A 116 -1.55 14.48 -7.78
N THR A 117 -2.44 13.56 -8.13
CA THR A 117 -3.68 13.31 -7.40
C THR A 117 -3.55 12.08 -6.52
N PHE A 118 -3.65 12.30 -5.21
CA PHE A 118 -3.67 11.20 -4.24
C PHE A 118 -4.47 11.57 -2.98
N TYR A 119 -4.74 10.55 -2.18
CA TYR A 119 -5.61 10.63 -1.02
C TYR A 119 -4.92 9.98 0.17
N LEU A 120 -5.05 10.62 1.34
CA LEU A 120 -4.60 10.08 2.62
C LEU A 120 -5.83 9.96 3.53
N LEU A 121 -6.07 8.78 4.08
CA LEU A 121 -7.09 8.54 5.10
C LEU A 121 -6.40 8.56 6.47
N ALA A 122 -6.74 9.52 7.30
CA ALA A 122 -6.06 9.75 8.55
C ALA A 122 -7.04 9.89 9.73
N GLY A 123 -6.61 9.45 10.89
CA GLY A 123 -7.35 9.57 12.14
C GLY A 123 -6.86 8.61 13.20
N CYS A 124 -7.11 9.00 14.46
CA CYS A 124 -6.86 8.14 15.62
C CYS A 124 -7.84 8.50 16.71
N ALA A 125 -8.67 7.54 17.13
CA ALA A 125 -9.70 7.75 18.14
C ALA A 125 -9.18 8.19 19.53
N TYR A 126 -7.89 8.06 19.78
CA TYR A 126 -7.29 8.53 21.03
C TYR A 126 -6.96 10.03 21.04
N PHE A 127 -6.97 10.65 19.85
CA PHE A 127 -6.61 12.02 19.63
C PHE A 127 -7.62 12.66 18.66
N SER A 128 -7.61 13.98 18.56
CA SER A 128 -8.45 14.75 17.61
C SER A 128 -9.95 14.46 17.72
N ASP A 129 -10.44 14.21 18.95
CA ASP A 129 -11.86 13.93 19.23
C ASP A 129 -12.44 12.77 18.40
N ALA A 130 -11.62 11.76 18.11
CA ALA A 130 -11.96 10.59 17.30
C ALA A 130 -12.30 10.90 15.83
N ARG A 131 -11.88 12.03 15.30
CA ARG A 131 -12.12 12.40 13.90
C ARG A 131 -11.36 11.48 12.93
N THR A 132 -11.99 11.28 11.78
CA THR A 132 -11.39 10.64 10.62
C THR A 132 -11.59 11.55 9.41
N GLU A 133 -10.49 11.84 8.70
CA GLU A 133 -10.54 12.73 7.56
C GLU A 133 -9.80 12.12 6.35
N ILE A 134 -10.29 12.45 5.16
CA ILE A 134 -9.57 12.23 3.91
C ILE A 134 -8.91 13.55 3.51
N PHE A 135 -7.62 13.50 3.27
CA PHE A 135 -6.84 14.58 2.69
C PHE A 135 -6.64 14.29 1.21
N LYS A 136 -7.27 15.09 0.34
CA LYS A 136 -7.15 15.00 -1.11
C LYS A 136 -6.20 16.09 -1.60
N THR A 137 -5.23 15.72 -2.41
CA THR A 137 -4.40 16.64 -3.20
C THR A 137 -4.57 16.39 -4.69
N THR A 138 -4.34 17.43 -5.49
CA THR A 138 -4.27 17.38 -6.96
C THR A 138 -3.03 18.10 -7.51
N ASP A 139 -2.12 18.47 -6.63
CA ASP A 139 -0.90 19.24 -6.93
C ASP A 139 0.37 18.57 -6.40
N GLY A 140 0.31 17.25 -6.18
CA GLY A 140 1.45 16.47 -5.73
C GLY A 140 1.79 16.65 -4.26
N GLY A 141 0.83 17.11 -3.45
CA GLY A 141 0.96 17.27 -2.01
C GLY A 141 1.36 18.68 -1.56
N GLU A 142 1.32 19.67 -2.44
CA GLU A 142 1.57 21.07 -2.07
C GLU A 142 0.40 21.62 -1.25
N THR A 143 -0.84 21.28 -1.62
CA THR A 143 -2.05 21.64 -0.88
C THR A 143 -2.98 20.46 -0.71
N PHE A 144 -3.84 20.53 0.32
CA PHE A 144 -4.82 19.48 0.61
C PHE A 144 -6.19 20.06 0.86
N THR A 145 -7.20 19.42 0.25
CA THR A 145 -8.60 19.56 0.65
C THR A 145 -8.90 18.53 1.73
N ARG A 146 -9.50 18.95 2.84
CA ARG A 146 -9.88 18.09 3.97
C ARG A 146 -11.35 17.72 3.85
N ILE A 147 -11.67 16.47 4.01
CA ILE A 147 -13.02 15.91 3.95
C ILE A 147 -13.25 15.11 5.23
N ASP A 148 -14.13 15.60 6.10
CA ASP A 148 -14.51 14.87 7.31
C ASP A 148 -15.42 13.70 6.94
N VAL A 149 -15.01 12.50 7.32
CA VAL A 149 -15.72 11.24 7.08
C VAL A 149 -16.00 10.48 8.38
N THR A 150 -15.91 11.16 9.51
CA THR A 150 -16.05 10.60 10.86
C THR A 150 -17.35 9.81 11.04
N ASP A 151 -18.45 10.30 10.47
CA ASP A 151 -19.76 9.64 10.56
C ASP A 151 -19.87 8.40 9.66
N LEU A 152 -18.97 8.24 8.70
CA LEU A 152 -18.95 7.13 7.73
C LEU A 152 -17.99 6.01 8.15
N ILE A 153 -16.80 6.40 8.61
CA ILE A 153 -15.74 5.47 8.99
C ILE A 153 -14.89 6.07 10.11
N GLN A 154 -14.47 5.22 11.04
CA GLN A 154 -13.48 5.58 12.05
C GLN A 154 -12.25 4.71 11.88
N VAL A 155 -11.08 5.35 11.76
CA VAL A 155 -9.80 4.66 11.63
C VAL A 155 -8.94 4.84 12.88
N HIS A 156 -8.03 3.92 13.07
CA HIS A 156 -7.13 3.85 14.23
C HIS A 156 -5.73 3.46 13.79
N ALA A 157 -5.09 4.29 12.99
CA ALA A 157 -3.77 3.98 12.42
C ALA A 157 -2.71 3.63 13.49
N ASN A 158 -2.87 4.15 14.70
CA ASN A 158 -2.05 3.80 15.88
C ASN A 158 -2.82 2.94 16.90
N GLY A 159 -3.80 2.16 16.46
CA GLY A 159 -4.58 1.27 17.31
C GLY A 159 -3.91 -0.06 17.59
N TYR A 160 -4.64 -0.95 18.28
CA TYR A 160 -4.21 -2.32 18.53
C TYR A 160 -3.98 -3.06 17.21
N GLY A 161 -2.73 -3.52 17.02
CA GLY A 161 -2.34 -4.24 15.82
C GLY A 161 -1.95 -3.34 14.65
N ARG A 162 -1.97 -2.01 14.81
CA ARG A 162 -1.68 -1.03 13.75
C ARG A 162 -2.28 -1.51 12.45
N GLN A 163 -3.56 -1.21 12.26
CA GLN A 163 -4.31 -1.71 11.10
C GLN A 163 -3.46 -1.54 9.84
N CYS A 164 -3.08 -2.67 9.27
CA CYS A 164 -2.24 -2.73 8.08
C CYS A 164 -3.11 -3.14 6.91
N GLY A 165 -3.14 -2.34 5.89
CA GLY A 165 -3.92 -2.56 4.69
C GLY A 165 -4.48 -1.26 4.16
N GLU A 166 -4.89 -1.26 2.91
CA GLU A 166 -5.44 -0.07 2.29
C GLU A 166 -6.96 -0.09 2.45
N ALA A 167 -7.48 0.89 3.23
CA ALA A 167 -8.91 1.10 3.47
C ALA A 167 -9.52 2.11 2.48
N ILE A 168 -8.74 2.62 1.54
CA ILE A 168 -9.16 3.59 0.51
C ILE A 168 -8.58 3.19 -0.85
N ALA A 169 -9.39 3.34 -1.89
CA ALA A 169 -8.96 3.11 -3.26
C ALA A 169 -9.62 4.13 -4.19
N VAL A 170 -8.95 4.47 -5.27
CA VAL A 170 -9.50 5.30 -6.36
C VAL A 170 -10.13 4.38 -7.40
N ASP A 171 -11.33 4.72 -7.85
CA ASP A 171 -11.93 4.09 -9.02
C ASP A 171 -11.16 4.52 -10.27
N PRO A 172 -10.49 3.60 -10.98
CA PRO A 172 -9.67 3.97 -12.13
C PRO A 172 -10.47 4.52 -13.31
N ASP A 173 -11.77 4.22 -13.38
CA ASP A 173 -12.66 4.68 -14.45
C ASP A 173 -13.34 6.03 -14.08
N ASN A 174 -13.34 6.39 -12.79
CA ASN A 174 -13.93 7.63 -12.30
C ASN A 174 -13.16 8.15 -11.07
N PRO A 175 -11.98 8.75 -11.27
CA PRO A 175 -11.08 9.17 -10.18
C PRO A 175 -11.52 10.44 -9.44
N ASN A 176 -12.69 11.02 -9.73
CA ASN A 176 -13.21 12.26 -9.11
C ASN A 176 -14.15 12.01 -7.95
#